data_25895857d9aa925d3d7bfd9b6eea31b2
#
_entry.id   25895857d9aa925d3d7bfd9b6eea31b2
#
_cell.length_a   1.000
_cell.length_b   1.000
_cell.length_c   1.000
_cell.angle_alpha   90.00
_cell.angle_beta   90.00
_cell.angle_gamma   90.00
#
_symmetry.space_group_name_H-M   'P 1'
#
loop_
_entity.id
_entity.type
_entity.pdbx_description
1 polymer ?
#
loop_
_entity_poly.entity_id
_entity_poly.type
_entity_poly.pdbx_seq_one_letter_code
_entity_poly.pdbx_strand_id
1 'polypeptide(L)'
;MFFDSDKLLLLAGPCSLESLETCRPVAQRLIELQEQNQELNIVFKGSFDKANRTSISGSRGTGLESGLEILSSIKTEFGLPVMTDVHESNQLAKLAEVVDVIQIPAFLCRQTDLLLAAAKTGKVVNVKKGQFLAPQDMAHVAVKLQEGGASEIWLTERGSTFGYQNLVVDMRGFEQMKETGYPVIFDATHSVQLPSGGDGKSDGQREFVPPLARAALAAGAQGIFLETHPGPEKAISDGPNMVPLSELSDLVTQLLKIWKVMKSLAPS
;
A
#
# COMPACT_ATOMS: atom_id res chain seq x y z
N MET A 1 -8.26 -17.03 -0.99
CA MET A 1 -7.47 -16.17 -0.11
C MET A 1 -6.35 -15.58 -0.94
N PHE A 2 -6.17 -14.26 -0.90
CA PHE A 2 -5.12 -13.57 -1.67
C PHE A 2 -3.75 -13.64 -0.98
N PHE A 3 -3.75 -13.58 0.34
CA PHE A 3 -2.51 -13.71 1.10
C PHE A 3 -2.05 -15.18 1.13
N ASP A 4 -0.80 -15.38 0.74
CA ASP A 4 -0.10 -16.66 0.78
C ASP A 4 1.14 -16.46 1.66
N SER A 5 1.19 -17.13 2.81
CA SER A 5 2.31 -17.00 3.75
C SER A 5 3.63 -17.51 3.17
N ASP A 6 3.60 -18.33 2.12
CA ASP A 6 4.79 -18.86 1.44
C ASP A 6 5.31 -17.96 0.33
N LYS A 7 4.69 -16.78 0.17
CA LYS A 7 5.10 -15.75 -0.78
C LYS A 7 5.26 -14.40 -0.12
N LEU A 8 6.21 -13.62 -0.61
CA LEU A 8 6.31 -12.20 -0.24
C LEU A 8 5.20 -11.43 -0.95
N LEU A 9 4.27 -10.86 -0.20
CA LEU A 9 3.25 -9.97 -0.75
C LEU A 9 3.85 -8.61 -1.10
N LEU A 10 3.73 -8.20 -2.35
CA LEU A 10 4.17 -6.89 -2.84
C LEU A 10 2.97 -6.10 -3.38
N LEU A 11 2.61 -5.03 -2.69
CA LEU A 11 1.61 -4.05 -3.14
C LEU A 11 2.37 -2.92 -3.83
N ALA A 12 2.35 -2.84 -5.16
CA ALA A 12 3.17 -1.87 -5.87
C ALA A 12 2.45 -1.23 -7.06
N GLY A 13 2.80 0.02 -7.36
CA GLY A 13 2.24 0.75 -8.50
C GLY A 13 2.50 2.25 -8.39
N PRO A 14 1.95 3.06 -9.30
CA PRO A 14 2.09 4.51 -9.21
C PRO A 14 1.27 5.06 -8.05
N CYS A 15 1.73 6.17 -7.48
CA CYS A 15 0.99 6.85 -6.41
C CYS A 15 -0.45 7.19 -6.86
N SER A 16 -0.57 7.75 -8.07
CA SER A 16 -1.84 8.12 -8.70
C SER A 16 -1.97 7.46 -10.07
N LEU A 17 -3.21 7.11 -10.44
CA LEU A 17 -3.56 6.63 -11.77
C LEU A 17 -3.61 7.82 -12.75
N GLU A 18 -2.45 8.33 -13.16
CA GLU A 18 -2.35 9.52 -14.00
C GLU A 18 -2.86 9.29 -15.42
N SER A 19 -2.44 8.19 -16.02
CA SER A 19 -2.87 7.71 -17.34
C SER A 19 -2.54 6.24 -17.51
N LEU A 20 -3.16 5.59 -18.49
CA LEU A 20 -2.83 4.21 -18.84
C LEU A 20 -1.39 4.09 -19.38
N GLU A 21 -0.89 5.12 -20.07
CA GLU A 21 0.50 5.18 -20.57
C GLU A 21 1.52 5.15 -19.43
N THR A 22 1.25 5.84 -18.32
CA THR A 22 2.10 5.82 -17.13
C THR A 22 2.00 4.48 -16.39
N CYS A 23 0.81 3.88 -16.34
CA CYS A 23 0.55 2.65 -15.59
C CYS A 23 1.10 1.39 -16.28
N ARG A 24 1.03 1.29 -17.62
CA ARG A 24 1.47 0.12 -18.39
C ARG A 24 2.93 -0.28 -18.14
N PRO A 25 3.93 0.61 -18.22
CA PRO A 25 5.33 0.24 -17.95
C PRO A 25 5.52 -0.28 -16.52
N VAL A 26 4.75 0.25 -15.56
CA VAL A 26 4.80 -0.22 -14.17
C VAL A 26 4.22 -1.63 -14.08
N ALA A 27 3.04 -1.87 -14.64
CA ALA A 27 2.40 -3.19 -14.64
C ALA A 27 3.26 -4.24 -15.37
N GLN A 28 3.84 -3.88 -16.51
CA GLN A 28 4.76 -4.74 -17.27
C GLN A 28 5.96 -5.15 -16.40
N ARG A 29 6.58 -4.21 -15.69
CA ARG A 29 7.71 -4.50 -14.80
C ARG A 29 7.29 -5.39 -13.64
N LEU A 30 6.11 -5.20 -13.10
CA LEU A 30 5.60 -6.01 -11.98
C LEU A 30 5.31 -7.45 -12.41
N ILE A 31 4.70 -7.67 -13.57
CA ILE A 31 4.46 -9.04 -14.06
C ILE A 31 5.78 -9.77 -14.39
N GLU A 32 6.76 -9.09 -15.02
CA GLU A 32 8.09 -9.63 -15.25
C GLU A 32 8.77 -10.08 -13.94
N LEU A 33 8.66 -9.28 -12.88
CA LEU A 33 9.19 -9.64 -11.57
C LEU A 33 8.50 -10.85 -10.97
N GLN A 34 7.16 -10.96 -11.11
CA GLN A 34 6.40 -12.10 -10.61
C GLN A 34 6.70 -13.38 -11.37
N GLU A 35 6.86 -13.32 -12.70
CA GLU A 35 7.22 -14.46 -13.54
C GLU A 35 8.63 -14.99 -13.24
N GLN A 36 9.57 -14.09 -12.94
CA GLN A 36 10.94 -14.43 -12.57
C GLN A 36 11.08 -14.97 -11.15
N ASN A 37 10.11 -14.72 -10.27
CA ASN A 37 10.18 -15.05 -8.84
C ASN A 37 8.85 -15.64 -8.36
N GLN A 38 8.77 -16.97 -8.31
CA GLN A 38 7.56 -17.70 -7.87
C GLN A 38 7.15 -17.40 -6.41
N GLU A 39 8.09 -16.92 -5.62
CA GLU A 39 7.85 -16.51 -4.22
C GLU A 39 7.30 -15.10 -4.09
N LEU A 40 7.02 -14.39 -5.19
CA LEU A 40 6.31 -13.10 -5.17
C LEU A 40 4.81 -13.31 -5.41
N ASN A 41 4.02 -12.57 -4.64
CA ASN A 41 2.61 -12.35 -4.90
C ASN A 41 2.39 -10.84 -5.06
N ILE A 42 2.02 -10.38 -6.25
CA ILE A 42 1.96 -8.95 -6.57
C ILE A 42 0.52 -8.49 -6.76
N VAL A 43 0.20 -7.34 -6.16
CA VAL A 43 -1.03 -6.59 -6.40
C VAL A 43 -0.66 -5.22 -6.95
N PHE A 44 -1.19 -4.88 -8.12
CA PHE A 44 -1.00 -3.55 -8.71
C PHE A 44 -1.83 -2.52 -7.94
N LYS A 45 -1.20 -1.45 -7.46
CA LYS A 45 -1.87 -0.40 -6.68
C LYS A 45 -1.81 0.96 -7.39
N GLY A 46 -2.92 1.65 -7.45
CA GLY A 46 -2.97 3.06 -7.83
C GLY A 46 -4.18 3.76 -7.24
N SER A 47 -4.04 5.06 -6.90
CA SER A 47 -5.15 5.87 -6.39
C SER A 47 -5.83 6.63 -7.53
N PHE A 48 -7.15 6.61 -7.58
CA PHE A 48 -7.94 7.41 -8.52
C PHE A 48 -8.11 8.86 -8.04
N ASP A 49 -8.00 9.10 -6.74
CA ASP A 49 -8.15 10.41 -6.12
C ASP A 49 -7.17 10.58 -4.95
N LYS A 50 -6.62 11.75 -4.80
CA LYS A 50 -5.83 12.20 -3.65
C LYS A 50 -6.68 13.14 -2.79
N ALA A 51 -7.69 12.59 -2.10
CA ALA A 51 -8.73 13.34 -1.41
C ALA A 51 -8.23 14.24 -0.26
N ASN A 52 -7.03 13.96 0.29
CA ASN A 52 -6.46 14.65 1.45
C ASN A 52 -5.29 15.60 1.11
N ARG A 53 -5.32 16.23 -0.08
CA ARG A 53 -4.30 17.22 -0.47
C ARG A 53 -4.19 18.36 0.55
N THR A 54 -2.96 18.77 0.85
CA THR A 54 -2.68 19.94 1.70
C THR A 54 -3.16 21.23 1.06
N SER A 55 -2.92 21.39 -0.26
CA SER A 55 -3.37 22.56 -1.03
C SER A 55 -4.64 22.23 -1.80
N ILE A 56 -5.61 23.14 -1.78
CA ILE A 56 -6.84 23.05 -2.58
C ILE A 56 -6.58 23.08 -4.10
N SER A 57 -5.47 23.68 -4.52
CA SER A 57 -5.03 23.70 -5.92
C SER A 57 -4.24 22.46 -6.35
N GLY A 58 -3.94 21.53 -5.40
CA GLY A 58 -3.23 20.30 -5.71
C GLY A 58 -4.01 19.38 -6.62
N SER A 59 -3.33 18.77 -7.61
CA SER A 59 -3.97 17.79 -8.48
C SER A 59 -4.52 16.61 -7.66
N ARG A 60 -5.79 16.26 -7.88
CA ARG A 60 -6.46 15.17 -7.17
C ARG A 60 -6.38 13.82 -7.90
N GLY A 61 -5.99 13.79 -9.14
CA GLY A 61 -5.96 12.58 -9.96
C GLY A 61 -7.04 12.55 -11.04
N THR A 62 -7.31 11.38 -11.60
CA THR A 62 -8.23 11.19 -12.74
C THR A 62 -9.72 11.08 -12.35
N GLY A 63 -10.00 10.91 -11.06
CA GLY A 63 -11.35 10.65 -10.56
C GLY A 63 -11.76 9.18 -10.67
N LEU A 64 -12.92 8.85 -10.08
CA LEU A 64 -13.36 7.47 -9.87
C LEU A 64 -13.52 6.70 -11.18
N GLU A 65 -14.29 7.22 -12.12
CA GLU A 65 -14.64 6.48 -13.35
C GLU A 65 -13.38 6.17 -14.18
N SER A 66 -12.60 7.21 -14.52
CA SER A 66 -11.36 7.02 -15.30
C SER A 66 -10.32 6.18 -14.58
N GLY A 67 -10.24 6.30 -13.24
CA GLY A 67 -9.35 5.45 -12.44
C GLY A 67 -9.75 3.97 -12.49
N LEU A 68 -11.04 3.66 -12.44
CA LEU A 68 -11.55 2.30 -12.57
C LEU A 68 -11.32 1.73 -13.99
N GLU A 69 -11.47 2.54 -15.03
CA GLU A 69 -11.15 2.14 -16.41
C GLU A 69 -9.66 1.76 -16.56
N ILE A 70 -8.75 2.57 -15.97
CA ILE A 70 -7.32 2.27 -15.97
C ILE A 70 -7.05 0.96 -15.23
N LEU A 71 -7.59 0.76 -14.02
CA LEU A 71 -7.41 -0.46 -13.24
C LEU A 71 -7.96 -1.70 -13.95
N SER A 72 -9.14 -1.58 -14.56
CA SER A 72 -9.74 -2.64 -15.38
C SER A 72 -8.87 -3.03 -16.56
N SER A 73 -8.28 -2.03 -17.24
CA SER A 73 -7.35 -2.26 -18.34
C SER A 73 -6.07 -2.98 -17.87
N ILE A 74 -5.46 -2.53 -16.77
CA ILE A 74 -4.28 -3.19 -16.20
C ILE A 74 -4.60 -4.64 -15.79
N LYS A 75 -5.73 -4.88 -15.15
CA LYS A 75 -6.17 -6.21 -14.76
C LYS A 75 -6.35 -7.13 -15.97
N THR A 76 -6.96 -6.62 -17.03
CA THR A 76 -7.24 -7.41 -18.25
C THR A 76 -5.99 -7.66 -19.06
N GLU A 77 -5.10 -6.65 -19.23
CA GLU A 77 -3.91 -6.75 -20.07
C GLU A 77 -2.81 -7.58 -19.42
N PHE A 78 -2.63 -7.48 -18.10
CA PHE A 78 -1.48 -8.09 -17.40
C PHE A 78 -1.88 -9.23 -16.44
N GLY A 79 -3.18 -9.45 -16.20
CA GLY A 79 -3.63 -10.49 -15.27
C GLY A 79 -3.31 -10.21 -13.80
N LEU A 80 -2.82 -9.00 -13.47
CA LEU A 80 -2.50 -8.61 -12.10
C LEU A 80 -3.77 -8.31 -11.31
N PRO A 81 -3.89 -8.78 -10.05
CA PRO A 81 -4.89 -8.25 -9.13
C PRO A 81 -4.66 -6.76 -8.92
N VAL A 82 -5.75 -5.99 -8.75
CA VAL A 82 -5.67 -4.54 -8.63
C VAL A 82 -6.24 -4.02 -7.33
N MET A 83 -5.62 -2.94 -6.83
CA MET A 83 -5.97 -2.29 -5.56
C MET A 83 -6.08 -0.78 -5.75
N THR A 84 -7.06 -0.17 -5.08
CA THR A 84 -7.16 1.28 -4.93
C THR A 84 -7.66 1.65 -3.54
N ASP A 85 -7.46 2.90 -3.14
CA ASP A 85 -8.00 3.46 -1.90
C ASP A 85 -9.43 3.98 -2.09
N VAL A 86 -10.22 3.94 -1.00
CA VAL A 86 -11.59 4.46 -0.92
C VAL A 86 -11.64 5.62 0.07
N HIS A 87 -12.44 6.64 -0.23
CA HIS A 87 -12.57 7.83 0.61
C HIS A 87 -13.96 8.01 1.21
N GLU A 88 -15.00 7.54 0.48
CA GLU A 88 -16.41 7.65 0.87
C GLU A 88 -17.14 6.33 0.65
N SER A 89 -18.09 6.01 1.52
CA SER A 89 -18.80 4.72 1.48
C SER A 89 -19.62 4.52 0.19
N ASN A 90 -20.09 5.61 -0.46
CA ASN A 90 -20.82 5.55 -1.71
C ASN A 90 -19.97 5.12 -2.92
N GLN A 91 -18.65 5.17 -2.83
CA GLN A 91 -17.72 4.72 -3.87
C GLN A 91 -17.59 3.19 -3.94
N LEU A 92 -17.85 2.51 -2.82
CA LEU A 92 -17.54 1.09 -2.62
C LEU A 92 -18.25 0.17 -3.60
N ALA A 93 -19.51 0.44 -3.94
CA ALA A 93 -20.25 -0.39 -4.87
C ALA A 93 -19.56 -0.49 -6.25
N LYS A 94 -19.13 0.66 -6.80
CA LYS A 94 -18.41 0.72 -8.08
C LYS A 94 -16.99 0.15 -7.97
N LEU A 95 -16.28 0.44 -6.88
CA LEU A 95 -14.95 -0.10 -6.64
C LEU A 95 -14.96 -1.63 -6.64
N ALA A 96 -15.93 -2.24 -5.95
CA ALA A 96 -16.05 -3.68 -5.82
C ALA A 96 -16.27 -4.43 -7.14
N GLU A 97 -16.75 -3.77 -8.18
CA GLU A 97 -16.93 -4.38 -9.52
C GLU A 97 -15.57 -4.61 -10.20
N VAL A 98 -14.55 -3.81 -9.91
CA VAL A 98 -13.26 -3.82 -10.61
C VAL A 98 -12.14 -4.36 -9.74
N VAL A 99 -12.00 -3.83 -8.49
CA VAL A 99 -10.82 -4.10 -7.68
C VAL A 99 -10.92 -5.42 -6.92
N ASP A 100 -9.76 -5.98 -6.60
CA ASP A 100 -9.62 -7.18 -5.79
C ASP A 100 -9.35 -6.83 -4.32
N VAL A 101 -8.66 -5.70 -4.09
CA VAL A 101 -8.30 -5.20 -2.78
C VAL A 101 -8.76 -3.75 -2.63
N ILE A 102 -9.46 -3.46 -1.55
CA ILE A 102 -9.86 -2.10 -1.15
C ILE A 102 -8.94 -1.61 -0.05
N GLN A 103 -8.30 -0.46 -0.25
CA GLN A 103 -7.46 0.17 0.77
C GLN A 103 -8.23 1.25 1.53
N ILE A 104 -8.19 1.18 2.86
CA ILE A 104 -8.63 2.27 3.74
C ILE A 104 -7.40 3.15 4.04
N PRO A 105 -7.43 4.44 3.68
CA PRO A 105 -6.35 5.38 3.98
C PRO A 105 -6.12 5.55 5.49
N ALA A 106 -4.89 5.91 5.87
CA ALA A 106 -4.48 6.05 7.26
C ALA A 106 -5.36 7.04 8.06
N PHE A 107 -5.73 8.17 7.47
CA PHE A 107 -6.60 9.15 8.13
C PHE A 107 -8.02 8.65 8.39
N LEU A 108 -8.49 7.67 7.61
CA LEU A 108 -9.83 7.11 7.68
C LEU A 108 -9.90 5.76 8.43
N CYS A 109 -8.78 5.27 8.96
CA CYS A 109 -8.66 3.93 9.54
C CYS A 109 -9.60 3.67 10.74
N ARG A 110 -10.16 4.69 11.37
CA ARG A 110 -11.11 4.59 12.48
C ARG A 110 -12.57 4.82 12.09
N GLN A 111 -12.87 5.21 10.84
CA GLN A 111 -14.22 5.52 10.37
C GLN A 111 -15.06 4.25 10.30
N THR A 112 -15.91 4.03 11.32
CA THR A 112 -16.66 2.78 11.49
C THR A 112 -17.54 2.47 10.28
N ASP A 113 -18.31 3.45 9.80
CA ASP A 113 -19.22 3.23 8.67
C ASP A 113 -18.49 2.88 7.38
N LEU A 114 -17.31 3.49 7.13
CA LEU A 114 -16.47 3.18 5.98
C LEU A 114 -15.89 1.76 6.07
N LEU A 115 -15.40 1.37 7.25
CA LEU A 115 -14.86 0.03 7.50
C LEU A 115 -15.93 -1.05 7.30
N LEU A 116 -17.11 -0.86 7.91
CA LEU A 116 -18.23 -1.81 7.78
C LEU A 116 -18.74 -1.90 6.34
N ALA A 117 -18.80 -0.77 5.62
CA ALA A 117 -19.20 -0.75 4.23
C ALA A 117 -18.16 -1.45 3.34
N ALA A 118 -16.86 -1.24 3.57
CA ALA A 118 -15.79 -1.95 2.86
C ALA A 118 -15.83 -3.47 3.12
N ALA A 119 -16.03 -3.88 4.37
CA ALA A 119 -16.16 -5.30 4.73
C ALA A 119 -17.29 -6.01 3.97
N LYS A 120 -18.44 -5.33 3.78
CA LYS A 120 -19.61 -5.88 3.07
C LYS A 120 -19.40 -6.10 1.57
N THR A 121 -18.34 -5.57 0.99
CA THR A 121 -18.05 -5.75 -0.46
C THR A 121 -17.61 -7.17 -0.82
N GLY A 122 -17.19 -7.97 0.17
CA GLY A 122 -16.60 -9.29 -0.04
C GLY A 122 -15.18 -9.26 -0.61
N LYS A 123 -14.58 -8.08 -0.74
CA LYS A 123 -13.18 -7.91 -1.20
C LYS A 123 -12.20 -7.99 -0.04
N VAL A 124 -10.92 -8.16 -0.36
CA VAL A 124 -9.85 -7.99 0.62
C VAL A 124 -9.84 -6.53 1.08
N VAL A 125 -9.73 -6.29 2.38
CA VAL A 125 -9.62 -4.94 2.94
C VAL A 125 -8.25 -4.73 3.56
N ASN A 126 -7.45 -3.87 2.96
CA ASN A 126 -6.17 -3.42 3.50
C ASN A 126 -6.35 -2.10 4.25
N VAL A 127 -6.01 -2.06 5.54
CA VAL A 127 -6.13 -0.81 6.32
C VAL A 127 -4.76 -0.27 6.66
N LYS A 128 -4.47 0.96 6.24
CA LYS A 128 -3.28 1.67 6.67
C LYS A 128 -3.46 2.19 8.09
N LYS A 129 -2.51 1.85 8.97
CA LYS A 129 -2.49 2.36 10.34
C LYS A 129 -2.36 3.89 10.34
N GLY A 130 -3.24 4.56 11.06
CA GLY A 130 -3.13 6.01 11.27
C GLY A 130 -1.83 6.38 11.98
N GLN A 131 -1.23 7.50 11.59
CA GLN A 131 0.01 8.01 12.22
C GLN A 131 -0.17 8.35 13.71
N PHE A 132 -1.41 8.47 14.14
CA PHE A 132 -1.85 8.79 15.51
C PHE A 132 -2.24 7.56 16.34
N LEU A 133 -2.20 6.35 15.74
CA LEU A 133 -2.55 5.10 16.42
C LEU A 133 -1.32 4.36 16.94
N ALA A 134 -1.46 3.75 18.12
CA ALA A 134 -0.54 2.70 18.54
C ALA A 134 -0.76 1.42 17.67
N PRO A 135 0.28 0.61 17.44
CA PRO A 135 0.14 -0.64 16.68
C PRO A 135 -0.96 -1.57 17.23
N GLN A 136 -1.07 -1.69 18.55
CA GLN A 136 -2.07 -2.52 19.23
C GLN A 136 -3.52 -2.07 18.96
N ASP A 137 -3.75 -0.77 18.72
CA ASP A 137 -5.08 -0.23 18.44
C ASP A 137 -5.65 -0.73 17.11
N MET A 138 -4.79 -1.28 16.23
CA MET A 138 -5.25 -1.90 14.99
C MET A 138 -6.11 -3.16 15.23
N ALA A 139 -6.04 -3.76 16.41
CA ALA A 139 -6.95 -4.83 16.82
C ALA A 139 -8.42 -4.38 16.77
N HIS A 140 -8.73 -3.15 17.23
CA HIS A 140 -10.08 -2.61 17.18
C HIS A 140 -10.57 -2.36 15.74
N VAL A 141 -9.65 -2.00 14.84
CA VAL A 141 -9.97 -1.84 13.41
C VAL A 141 -10.26 -3.20 12.78
N ALA A 142 -9.43 -4.20 13.07
CA ALA A 142 -9.60 -5.56 12.58
C ALA A 142 -10.93 -6.18 13.05
N VAL A 143 -11.30 -6.00 14.32
CA VAL A 143 -12.60 -6.46 14.87
C VAL A 143 -13.78 -5.87 14.09
N LYS A 144 -13.77 -4.57 13.79
CA LYS A 144 -14.84 -3.94 13.00
C LYS A 144 -14.99 -4.55 11.61
N LEU A 145 -13.87 -4.84 10.95
CA LEU A 145 -13.88 -5.48 9.64
C LEU A 145 -14.37 -6.92 9.71
N GLN A 146 -13.92 -7.67 10.72
CA GLN A 146 -14.35 -9.05 10.95
C GLN A 146 -15.85 -9.12 11.23
N GLU A 147 -16.36 -8.31 12.14
CA GLU A 147 -17.80 -8.21 12.44
C GLU A 147 -18.62 -7.71 11.24
N GLY A 148 -18.01 -6.86 10.40
CA GLY A 148 -18.60 -6.41 9.14
C GLY A 148 -18.65 -7.48 8.04
N GLY A 149 -17.99 -8.63 8.23
CA GLY A 149 -17.98 -9.75 7.29
C GLY A 149 -16.91 -9.65 6.20
N ALA A 150 -15.78 -8.96 6.46
CA ALA A 150 -14.68 -8.93 5.51
C ALA A 150 -14.13 -10.33 5.21
N SER A 151 -13.90 -10.64 3.94
CA SER A 151 -13.42 -11.95 3.50
C SER A 151 -11.96 -12.19 3.87
N GLU A 152 -11.16 -11.13 3.84
CA GLU A 152 -9.73 -11.12 4.18
C GLU A 152 -9.32 -9.71 4.62
N ILE A 153 -8.47 -9.61 5.65
CA ILE A 153 -8.05 -8.34 6.25
C ILE A 153 -6.53 -8.27 6.25
N TRP A 154 -5.98 -7.14 5.81
CA TRP A 154 -4.56 -6.82 5.89
C TRP A 154 -4.35 -5.55 6.68
N LEU A 155 -3.28 -5.49 7.47
CA LEU A 155 -2.92 -4.31 8.27
C LEU A 155 -1.60 -3.75 7.75
N THR A 156 -1.55 -2.43 7.51
CA THR A 156 -0.35 -1.79 6.95
C THR A 156 0.22 -0.74 7.89
N GLU A 157 1.46 -0.98 8.36
CA GLU A 157 2.27 0.02 9.08
C GLU A 157 2.81 1.06 8.10
N ARG A 158 2.77 2.33 8.46
CA ARG A 158 3.27 3.44 7.64
C ARG A 158 3.94 4.57 8.44
N GLY A 159 4.33 4.30 9.66
CA GLY A 159 4.92 5.25 10.58
C GLY A 159 3.90 5.95 11.47
N SER A 160 4.42 6.47 12.56
CA SER A 160 3.70 7.29 13.54
C SER A 160 4.31 8.69 13.56
N THR A 161 3.47 9.71 13.82
CA THR A 161 3.93 11.09 13.97
C THR A 161 4.90 11.19 15.15
N PHE A 162 6.06 11.80 14.91
CA PHE A 162 7.08 12.06 15.92
C PHE A 162 7.53 13.52 15.82
N GLY A 163 6.94 14.38 16.64
CA GLY A 163 7.07 15.82 16.50
C GLY A 163 6.29 16.37 15.32
N TYR A 164 6.77 17.48 14.76
CA TYR A 164 6.19 18.10 13.56
C TYR A 164 6.87 17.59 12.29
N GLN A 165 6.08 17.35 11.24
CA GLN A 165 6.57 17.05 9.89
C GLN A 165 7.55 15.87 9.81
N ASN A 166 7.47 14.94 10.76
CA ASN A 166 8.32 13.76 10.78
C ASN A 166 7.55 12.50 11.16
N LEU A 167 7.98 11.37 10.63
CA LEU A 167 7.42 10.05 10.92
C LEU A 167 8.53 9.11 11.38
N VAL A 168 8.19 8.23 12.33
CA VAL A 168 9.09 7.18 12.80
C VAL A 168 8.36 5.84 12.74
N VAL A 169 9.06 4.80 12.31
CA VAL A 169 8.56 3.42 12.32
C VAL A 169 9.14 2.70 13.53
N ASP A 170 8.27 2.28 14.43
CA ASP A 170 8.65 1.36 15.51
C ASP A 170 8.61 -0.08 14.98
N MET A 171 9.79 -0.69 14.80
CA MET A 171 9.91 -2.06 14.27
C MET A 171 9.23 -3.11 15.16
N ARG A 172 9.03 -2.84 16.46
CA ARG A 172 8.25 -3.71 17.37
C ARG A 172 6.77 -3.76 17.00
N GLY A 173 6.29 -2.73 16.28
CA GLY A 173 4.90 -2.63 15.84
C GLY A 173 4.47 -3.77 14.94
N PHE A 174 5.38 -4.39 14.18
CA PHE A 174 5.06 -5.55 13.35
C PHE A 174 4.64 -6.75 14.20
N GLU A 175 5.43 -7.10 15.23
CA GLU A 175 5.07 -8.19 16.14
C GLU A 175 3.77 -7.89 16.91
N GLN A 176 3.60 -6.65 17.38
CA GLN A 176 2.39 -6.23 18.09
C GLN A 176 1.13 -6.33 17.22
N MET A 177 1.20 -5.92 15.95
CA MET A 177 0.06 -6.04 15.04
C MET A 177 -0.21 -7.49 14.61
N LYS A 178 0.82 -8.35 14.53
CA LYS A 178 0.65 -9.79 14.23
C LYS A 178 -0.16 -10.54 15.29
N GLU A 179 -0.23 -10.04 16.51
CA GLU A 179 -1.09 -10.60 17.57
C GLU A 179 -2.58 -10.59 17.17
N THR A 180 -2.97 -9.77 16.21
CA THR A 180 -4.33 -9.77 15.64
C THR A 180 -4.64 -11.01 14.79
N GLY A 181 -3.63 -11.78 14.40
CA GLY A 181 -3.75 -12.93 13.49
C GLY A 181 -3.85 -12.56 11.99
N TYR A 182 -3.79 -11.27 11.64
CA TYR A 182 -3.88 -10.81 10.27
C TYR A 182 -2.50 -10.47 9.69
N PRO A 183 -2.31 -10.60 8.35
CA PRO A 183 -1.07 -10.20 7.69
C PRO A 183 -0.72 -8.74 7.94
N VAL A 184 0.55 -8.48 8.26
CA VAL A 184 1.09 -7.15 8.50
C VAL A 184 2.03 -6.75 7.37
N ILE A 185 1.72 -5.64 6.71
CA ILE A 185 2.41 -5.09 5.56
C ILE A 185 3.13 -3.81 5.99
N PHE A 186 4.28 -3.55 5.42
CA PHE A 186 5.00 -2.29 5.61
C PHE A 186 4.89 -1.39 4.39
N ASP A 187 4.39 -0.19 4.59
CA ASP A 187 4.41 0.89 3.60
C ASP A 187 5.75 1.63 3.66
N ALA A 188 6.67 1.23 2.80
CA ALA A 188 8.01 1.79 2.77
C ALA A 188 8.05 3.20 2.15
N THR A 189 7.10 3.52 1.27
CA THR A 189 7.04 4.84 0.61
C THR A 189 6.54 5.92 1.53
N HIS A 190 5.41 5.68 2.22
CA HIS A 190 4.79 6.72 3.04
C HIS A 190 5.40 6.83 4.44
N SER A 191 6.18 5.85 4.89
CA SER A 191 6.90 5.92 6.16
C SER A 191 8.04 6.94 6.16
N VAL A 192 8.53 7.34 4.98
CA VAL A 192 9.60 8.32 4.80
C VAL A 192 9.11 9.68 4.33
N GLN A 193 7.79 9.91 4.33
CA GLN A 193 7.22 11.22 4.07
C GLN A 193 7.62 12.23 5.16
N LEU A 194 7.81 13.47 4.73
CA LEU A 194 7.85 14.64 5.58
C LEU A 194 6.52 15.40 5.38
N PRO A 195 5.49 15.14 6.20
CA PRO A 195 4.17 15.73 6.01
C PRO A 195 4.25 17.25 6.03
N SER A 196 3.75 17.91 4.97
CA SER A 196 3.82 19.38 4.82
C SER A 196 5.24 19.96 4.86
N GLY A 197 6.27 19.17 4.61
CA GLY A 197 7.69 19.61 4.63
C GLY A 197 8.10 20.44 3.42
N GLY A 198 7.35 20.37 2.30
CA GLY A 198 7.51 21.22 1.12
C GLY A 198 6.49 22.35 1.07
N ASP A 199 6.69 23.30 0.17
CA ASP A 199 5.84 24.49 0.00
C ASP A 199 4.40 24.09 -0.43
N GLY A 200 3.55 23.71 0.55
CA GLY A 200 2.19 23.20 0.35
C GLY A 200 2.09 21.77 -0.20
N LYS A 201 3.18 21.00 -0.18
CA LYS A 201 3.25 19.60 -0.59
C LYS A 201 3.98 18.78 0.46
N SER A 202 3.74 17.48 0.50
CA SER A 202 4.59 16.55 1.24
C SER A 202 5.94 16.43 0.54
N ASP A 203 7.01 16.47 1.30
CA ASP A 203 8.38 16.13 0.89
C ASP A 203 8.71 14.70 1.36
N GLY A 204 9.91 14.20 1.09
CA GLY A 204 10.29 12.86 1.48
C GLY A 204 11.74 12.53 1.32
N GLN A 205 12.10 11.39 1.90
CA GLN A 205 13.47 10.90 2.03
C GLN A 205 13.58 9.50 1.40
N ARG A 206 13.48 9.43 0.05
CA ARG A 206 13.51 8.17 -0.73
C ARG A 206 14.67 7.25 -0.37
N GLU A 207 15.83 7.83 -0.02
CA GLU A 207 17.02 7.10 0.36
C GLU A 207 16.82 6.14 1.54
N PHE A 208 15.79 6.37 2.37
CA PHE A 208 15.45 5.50 3.48
C PHE A 208 14.43 4.41 3.14
N VAL A 209 13.83 4.43 1.95
CA VAL A 209 12.90 3.37 1.51
C VAL A 209 13.57 1.99 1.51
N PRO A 210 14.73 1.78 0.86
CA PRO A 210 15.37 0.46 0.86
C PRO A 210 15.80 -0.04 2.24
N PRO A 211 16.48 0.74 3.10
CA PRO A 211 16.90 0.25 4.41
C PRO A 211 15.71 -0.05 5.33
N LEU A 212 14.65 0.78 5.32
CA LEU A 212 13.47 0.54 6.15
C LEU A 212 12.65 -0.67 5.65
N ALA A 213 12.54 -0.86 4.34
CA ALA A 213 11.85 -2.04 3.79
C ALA A 213 12.57 -3.34 4.20
N ARG A 214 13.90 -3.38 4.14
CA ARG A 214 14.69 -4.52 4.63
C ARG A 214 14.53 -4.74 6.13
N ALA A 215 14.58 -3.67 6.93
CA ALA A 215 14.42 -3.74 8.37
C ALA A 215 13.01 -4.25 8.75
N ALA A 216 11.97 -3.79 8.07
CA ALA A 216 10.60 -4.23 8.30
C ALA A 216 10.41 -5.74 8.04
N LEU A 217 10.98 -6.28 6.95
CA LEU A 217 10.95 -7.72 6.68
C LEU A 217 11.71 -8.50 7.77
N ALA A 218 12.89 -7.99 8.19
CA ALA A 218 13.65 -8.59 9.27
C ALA A 218 12.90 -8.52 10.63
N ALA A 219 12.07 -7.51 10.83
CA ALA A 219 11.20 -7.36 12.00
C ALA A 219 9.86 -8.12 11.89
N GLY A 220 9.65 -8.89 10.83
CA GLY A 220 8.49 -9.77 10.69
C GLY A 220 7.34 -9.24 9.83
N ALA A 221 7.52 -8.16 9.08
CA ALA A 221 6.53 -7.76 8.07
C ALA A 221 6.34 -8.89 7.03
N GLN A 222 5.08 -9.14 6.64
CA GLN A 222 4.72 -10.24 5.74
C GLN A 222 4.47 -9.76 4.31
N GLY A 223 4.52 -8.46 4.10
CA GLY A 223 4.43 -7.83 2.79
C GLY A 223 5.03 -6.43 2.80
N ILE A 224 5.26 -5.92 1.60
CA ILE A 224 5.79 -4.57 1.38
C ILE A 224 4.85 -3.81 0.45
N PHE A 225 4.55 -2.58 0.80
CA PHE A 225 3.90 -1.61 -0.06
C PHE A 225 4.96 -0.63 -0.60
N LEU A 226 5.01 -0.46 -1.91
CA LEU A 226 5.93 0.44 -2.60
C LEU A 226 5.21 1.26 -3.66
N GLU A 227 5.45 2.56 -3.70
CA GLU A 227 5.09 3.36 -4.87
C GLU A 227 6.28 3.49 -5.80
N THR A 228 6.04 3.30 -7.10
CA THR A 228 7.06 3.36 -8.16
C THR A 228 6.50 4.07 -9.38
N HIS A 229 7.37 4.78 -10.10
CA HIS A 229 6.96 5.57 -11.25
C HIS A 229 8.09 5.59 -12.31
N PRO A 230 7.79 5.61 -13.62
CA PRO A 230 8.80 5.70 -14.68
C PRO A 230 9.70 6.95 -14.59
N GLY A 231 9.15 8.05 -14.08
CA GLY A 231 9.85 9.33 -13.86
C GLY A 231 9.27 10.03 -12.62
N PRO A 232 9.71 9.68 -11.40
CA PRO A 232 9.13 10.21 -10.14
C PRO A 232 9.10 11.73 -10.05
N GLU A 233 10.04 12.40 -10.69
CA GLU A 233 10.14 13.88 -10.74
C GLU A 233 8.99 14.54 -11.52
N LYS A 234 8.29 13.78 -12.37
CA LYS A 234 7.13 14.22 -13.16
C LYS A 234 5.79 13.84 -12.54
N ALA A 235 5.82 13.01 -11.50
CA ALA A 235 4.61 12.51 -10.87
C ALA A 235 3.79 13.63 -10.22
N ILE A 236 2.48 13.53 -10.31
CA ILE A 236 1.57 14.53 -9.73
C ILE A 236 1.51 14.48 -8.20
N SER A 237 2.01 13.40 -7.58
CA SER A 237 2.00 13.18 -6.14
C SER A 237 3.21 12.35 -5.70
N ASP A 238 3.70 12.62 -4.48
CA ASP A 238 4.68 11.81 -3.73
C ASP A 238 5.99 11.45 -4.47
N GLY A 239 6.31 12.18 -5.54
CA GLY A 239 7.54 11.97 -6.33
C GLY A 239 8.81 11.82 -5.49
N PRO A 240 9.06 12.66 -4.45
CA PRO A 240 10.23 12.54 -3.58
C PRO A 240 10.34 11.21 -2.83
N ASN A 241 9.24 10.47 -2.65
CA ASN A 241 9.22 9.21 -1.91
C ASN A 241 9.20 7.97 -2.80
N MET A 242 8.78 8.12 -4.07
CA MET A 242 8.63 6.97 -4.97
C MET A 242 9.97 6.39 -5.40
N VAL A 243 10.02 5.07 -5.51
CA VAL A 243 11.14 4.35 -6.10
C VAL A 243 11.09 4.51 -7.62
N PRO A 244 12.18 4.94 -8.29
CA PRO A 244 12.24 4.92 -9.74
C PRO A 244 11.99 3.50 -10.28
N LEU A 245 11.21 3.39 -11.34
CA LEU A 245 10.89 2.08 -11.93
C LEU A 245 12.15 1.30 -12.35
N SER A 246 13.21 2.02 -12.75
CA SER A 246 14.51 1.45 -13.08
C SER A 246 15.22 0.77 -11.90
N GLU A 247 14.91 1.18 -10.66
CA GLU A 247 15.54 0.65 -9.44
C GLU A 247 14.69 -0.44 -8.76
N LEU A 248 13.44 -0.62 -9.20
CA LEU A 248 12.48 -1.51 -8.57
C LEU A 248 12.97 -2.97 -8.52
N SER A 249 13.53 -3.48 -9.62
CA SER A 249 13.97 -4.87 -9.71
C SER A 249 15.09 -5.21 -8.75
N ASP A 250 16.06 -4.31 -8.60
CA ASP A 250 17.18 -4.48 -7.67
C ASP A 250 16.68 -4.44 -6.21
N LEU A 251 15.77 -3.54 -5.91
CA LEU A 251 15.17 -3.46 -4.57
C LEU A 251 14.39 -4.74 -4.25
N VAL A 252 13.51 -5.19 -5.14
CA VAL A 252 12.71 -6.41 -4.94
C VAL A 252 13.62 -7.63 -4.77
N THR A 253 14.70 -7.73 -5.53
CA THR A 253 15.69 -8.80 -5.38
C THR A 253 16.33 -8.80 -3.98
N GLN A 254 16.66 -7.62 -3.43
CA GLN A 254 17.18 -7.51 -2.08
C GLN A 254 16.14 -7.92 -1.03
N LEU A 255 14.88 -7.49 -1.19
CA LEU A 255 13.79 -7.82 -0.29
C LEU A 255 13.51 -9.33 -0.26
N LEU A 256 13.51 -9.99 -1.42
CA LEU A 256 13.35 -11.46 -1.51
C LEU A 256 14.47 -12.22 -0.78
N LYS A 257 15.72 -11.74 -0.85
CA LYS A 257 16.82 -12.36 -0.10
C LYS A 257 16.58 -12.29 1.40
N ILE A 258 16.19 -11.13 1.93
CA ILE A 258 15.87 -10.96 3.36
C ILE A 258 14.67 -11.84 3.74
N TRP A 259 13.60 -11.82 2.95
CA TRP A 259 12.39 -12.60 3.20
C TRP A 259 12.70 -14.11 3.28
N LYS A 260 13.51 -14.66 2.36
CA LYS A 260 13.96 -16.06 2.37
C LYS A 260 14.73 -16.41 3.65
N VAL A 261 15.63 -15.53 4.08
CA VAL A 261 16.35 -15.73 5.35
C VAL A 261 15.37 -15.75 6.52
N MET A 262 14.44 -14.80 6.59
CA MET A 262 13.46 -14.73 7.67
C MET A 262 12.53 -15.94 7.68
N LYS A 263 12.10 -16.44 6.52
CA LYS A 263 11.34 -17.70 6.42
C LYS A 263 12.11 -18.89 6.95
N SER A 264 13.41 -18.97 6.75
CA SER A 264 14.25 -20.05 7.26
C SER A 264 14.48 -20.00 8.77
N LEU A 265 14.29 -18.83 9.39
CA LEU A 265 14.42 -18.62 10.83
C LEU A 265 13.10 -18.80 11.60
N ALA A 266 11.96 -18.81 10.89
CA ALA A 266 10.66 -19.03 11.52
C ALA A 266 10.59 -20.44 12.10
N PRO A 267 10.07 -20.60 13.33
CA PRO A 267 9.85 -21.95 13.90
C PRO A 267 8.87 -22.73 12.99
N SER A 268 9.22 -23.97 12.73
CA SER A 268 8.40 -24.94 11.98
C SER A 268 7.09 -25.29 12.70
#